data_75c6c17f89f5d9a89555b741470dd9cd
#
_entry.id   75c6c17f89f5d9a89555b741470dd9cd
#
_cell.length_a   1.000
_cell.length_b   1.000
_cell.length_c   1.000
_cell.angle_alpha   90.00
_cell.angle_beta   90.00
_cell.angle_gamma   90.00
#
_symmetry.space_group_name_H-M   'P 1'
#
loop_
_entity.id
_entity.type
_entity.pdbx_description
1 polymer ?
#
loop_
_entity_poly.entity_id
_entity_poly.type
_entity_poly.pdbx_seq_one_letter_code
_entity_poly.pdbx_strand_id
1 'polypeptide(L)'
;LGNDEGLTNSLENRRIHGVSSVRQISFLKTKPLLEGQELLFTGPKGGELSYVKDHRQRLHNRFVEGGARGMPDYELFELVLFRSLPKCDVKPVARRLIDTFLDISGVISARPEHLAKVRGVGDLVITDLKILEATSHRMARARVM
;
A
#
# COMPACT_ATOMS: atom_id res chain seq x y z
N LEU A 1 50.63 -47.73 9.67
CA LEU A 1 51.31 -46.42 9.64
C LEU A 1 50.74 -45.68 8.43
N GLY A 2 49.86 -44.83 8.52
CA GLY A 2 49.85 -43.53 9.15
C GLY A 2 49.44 -42.50 8.17
N ASN A 3 48.56 -41.67 8.61
CA ASN A 3 48.26 -40.28 8.23
C ASN A 3 47.25 -40.09 7.12
N ASP A 4 46.07 -40.11 7.57
CA ASP A 4 45.13 -39.05 7.72
C ASP A 4 45.77 -37.68 7.60
N GLU A 5 45.26 -36.84 6.69
CA GLU A 5 44.99 -35.44 6.91
C GLU A 5 44.55 -34.77 5.62
N GLY A 6 43.39 -34.16 5.72
CA GLY A 6 43.15 -32.96 4.97
C GLY A 6 41.96 -32.90 4.05
N LEU A 7 40.78 -33.32 4.48
CA LEU A 7 39.57 -32.81 3.89
C LEU A 7 39.21 -31.46 4.52
N THR A 8 39.98 -30.46 4.21
CA THR A 8 39.59 -29.09 4.48
C THR A 8 38.63 -28.62 3.38
N ASN A 9 37.38 -28.58 3.74
CA ASN A 9 36.40 -27.58 3.50
C ASN A 9 36.80 -26.49 2.49
N SER A 10 36.46 -26.70 1.22
CA SER A 10 36.49 -25.67 0.20
C SER A 10 35.02 -25.41 -0.29
N LEU A 11 34.20 -25.02 0.64
CA LEU A 11 32.84 -24.48 0.35
C LEU A 11 32.80 -22.99 0.63
N GLU A 12 33.91 -22.32 0.39
CA GLU A 12 33.90 -20.87 0.43
C GLU A 12 34.16 -20.30 -0.94
N ASN A 13 33.31 -19.40 -1.33
CA ASN A 13 33.44 -18.48 -2.45
C ASN A 13 32.79 -18.85 -3.77
N ARG A 14 31.48 -19.14 -3.74
CA ARG A 14 30.65 -18.66 -4.85
C ARG A 14 30.16 -17.27 -4.52
N ARG A 15 31.00 -16.29 -4.75
CA ARG A 15 30.59 -14.89 -4.88
C ARG A 15 29.58 -14.81 -5.99
N ILE A 16 28.31 -14.67 -5.63
CA ILE A 16 27.29 -14.20 -6.53
C ILE A 16 27.54 -12.70 -6.76
N HIS A 17 28.36 -12.43 -7.77
CA HIS A 17 28.44 -11.10 -8.34
C HIS A 17 27.14 -10.88 -9.10
N GLY A 18 26.33 -9.93 -8.67
CA GLY A 18 25.25 -9.45 -9.51
C GLY A 18 23.92 -9.17 -8.82
N VAL A 19 23.92 -8.69 -7.58
CA VAL A 19 22.76 -7.97 -7.05
C VAL A 19 23.25 -6.62 -6.54
N SER A 20 23.70 -5.83 -7.50
CA SER A 20 23.92 -4.41 -7.28
C SER A 20 22.59 -3.72 -7.24
N SER A 21 22.40 -3.00 -6.14
CA SER A 21 21.36 -1.98 -5.97
C SER A 21 19.98 -2.47 -5.53
N VAL A 22 19.93 -3.17 -4.40
CA VAL A 22 18.86 -2.87 -3.47
C VAL A 22 19.18 -1.48 -2.93
N ARG A 23 18.61 -0.45 -3.52
CA ARG A 23 18.60 0.87 -2.89
C ARG A 23 18.01 0.65 -1.51
N GLN A 24 18.85 0.79 -0.49
CA GLN A 24 18.38 0.94 0.87
C GLN A 24 17.29 2.00 0.83
N ILE A 25 16.07 1.55 1.03
CA ILE A 25 15.02 2.44 1.48
C ILE A 25 15.53 2.87 2.85
N SER A 26 16.17 4.02 2.90
CA SER A 26 16.49 4.68 4.16
C SER A 26 15.15 4.86 4.86
N PHE A 27 14.89 3.97 5.80
CA PHE A 27 13.82 4.17 6.75
C PHE A 27 14.05 5.57 7.31
N LEU A 28 13.14 6.46 6.97
CA LEU A 28 13.14 7.85 7.35
C LEU A 28 13.60 7.98 8.79
N LYS A 29 14.77 8.56 8.99
CA LYS A 29 15.07 9.26 10.22
C LYS A 29 13.92 10.23 10.41
N THR A 30 12.98 9.86 11.25
CA THR A 30 12.05 10.82 11.82
C THR A 30 12.91 11.92 12.43
N LYS A 31 12.94 13.07 11.77
CA LYS A 31 13.47 14.28 12.41
C LYS A 31 12.77 14.40 13.76
N PRO A 32 13.51 14.58 14.87
CA PRO A 32 12.84 14.92 16.11
C PRO A 32 12.03 16.17 15.84
N LEU A 33 10.75 16.14 16.17
CA LEU A 33 9.88 17.31 16.17
C LEU A 33 10.57 18.34 17.04
N LEU A 34 10.93 19.48 16.45
CA LEU A 34 11.36 20.65 17.20
C LEU A 34 10.20 21.05 18.11
N GLU A 35 10.45 20.98 19.42
CA GLU A 35 9.59 21.55 20.44
C GLU A 35 9.21 22.98 20.02
N GLY A 36 7.90 23.23 19.82
CA GLY A 36 7.37 24.55 19.57
C GLY A 36 6.60 24.76 18.27
N GLN A 37 6.52 23.81 17.36
CA GLN A 37 5.53 23.84 16.30
C GLN A 37 4.35 22.96 16.71
N GLU A 38 3.42 23.53 17.44
CA GLU A 38 2.05 23.06 17.38
C GLU A 38 1.65 23.07 15.91
N LEU A 39 1.76 21.93 15.27
CA LEU A 39 0.99 21.69 14.07
C LEU A 39 -0.45 21.98 14.46
N LEU A 40 -0.96 23.12 14.00
CA LEU A 40 -2.38 23.43 13.92
C LEU A 40 -3.02 22.44 12.93
N PHE A 41 -2.88 21.16 13.26
CA PHE A 41 -3.77 20.15 12.81
C PHE A 41 -5.01 20.31 13.68
N THR A 42 -5.86 21.25 13.29
CA THR A 42 -7.26 21.25 13.73
C THR A 42 -7.82 19.91 13.21
N GLY A 43 -7.58 18.86 14.00
CA GLY A 43 -8.21 17.57 13.76
C GLY A 43 -9.71 17.80 13.63
N PRO A 44 -10.38 17.05 12.76
CA PRO A 44 -11.81 17.20 12.56
C PRO A 44 -12.51 17.15 13.92
N LYS A 45 -13.36 18.13 14.19
CA LYS A 45 -14.19 18.20 15.40
C LYS A 45 -14.85 16.85 15.62
N GLY A 46 -15.01 16.41 16.85
CA GLY A 46 -15.44 15.05 17.22
C GLY A 46 -16.63 14.43 16.42
N GLY A 47 -17.51 15.26 15.83
CA GLY A 47 -18.59 14.85 14.93
C GLY A 47 -18.10 14.33 13.57
N GLU A 48 -17.01 14.85 13.05
CA GLU A 48 -16.44 14.45 11.76
C GLU A 48 -15.75 13.08 11.84
N LEU A 49 -15.12 12.76 12.97
CA LEU A 49 -14.56 11.43 13.22
C LEU A 49 -15.65 10.36 13.39
N SER A 50 -16.79 10.70 13.99
CA SER A 50 -17.93 9.80 14.11
C SER A 50 -18.50 9.48 12.72
N TYR A 51 -18.74 10.51 11.89
CA TYR A 51 -19.25 10.33 10.53
C TYR A 51 -18.33 9.42 9.68
N VAL A 52 -17.03 9.59 9.76
CA VAL A 52 -16.07 8.76 9.02
C VAL A 52 -16.13 7.30 9.48
N LYS A 53 -16.27 7.05 10.79
CA LYS A 53 -16.41 5.69 11.32
C LYS A 53 -17.73 5.05 10.85
N ASP A 54 -18.82 5.79 10.92
CA ASP A 54 -20.14 5.31 10.52
C ASP A 54 -20.20 5.02 9.02
N HIS A 55 -19.55 5.86 8.20
CA HIS A 55 -19.44 5.63 6.77
C HIS A 55 -18.64 4.35 6.45
N ARG A 56 -17.50 4.15 7.11
CA ARG A 56 -16.70 2.92 6.96
C ARG A 56 -17.48 1.67 7.33
N GLN A 57 -18.18 1.71 8.46
CA GLN A 57 -18.95 0.58 8.92
C GLN A 57 -20.08 0.24 7.95
N ARG A 58 -20.79 1.24 7.43
CA ARG A 58 -21.85 1.03 6.42
C ARG A 58 -21.32 0.41 5.15
N LEU A 59 -20.19 0.90 4.61
CA LEU A 59 -19.59 0.31 3.40
C LEU A 59 -19.12 -1.12 3.64
N HIS A 60 -18.51 -1.38 4.78
CA HIS A 60 -18.08 -2.72 5.17
C HIS A 60 -19.27 -3.68 5.24
N ASN A 61 -20.35 -3.28 5.92
CA ASN A 61 -21.56 -4.10 6.04
C ASN A 61 -22.19 -4.38 4.67
N ARG A 62 -22.28 -3.38 3.80
CA ARG A 62 -22.80 -3.56 2.42
C ARG A 62 -21.95 -4.59 1.64
N PHE A 63 -20.63 -4.55 1.79
CA PHE A 63 -19.78 -5.54 1.15
C PHE A 63 -19.98 -6.94 1.70
N VAL A 64 -20.10 -7.08 3.02
CA VAL A 64 -20.33 -8.39 3.67
C VAL A 64 -21.68 -8.98 3.27
N GLU A 65 -22.74 -8.16 3.20
CA GLU A 65 -24.09 -8.61 2.89
C GLU A 65 -24.33 -8.88 1.40
N GLY A 66 -23.82 -7.99 0.53
CA GLY A 66 -24.14 -7.99 -0.90
C GLY A 66 -22.95 -8.33 -1.83
N GLY A 67 -21.73 -8.42 -1.29
CA GLY A 67 -20.52 -8.59 -2.08
C GLY A 67 -20.22 -7.40 -3.01
N ALA A 68 -19.24 -7.57 -3.88
CA ALA A 68 -18.80 -6.51 -4.79
C ALA A 68 -19.82 -6.16 -5.88
N ARG A 69 -20.74 -7.07 -6.22
CA ARG A 69 -21.67 -6.88 -7.36
C ARG A 69 -22.64 -5.70 -7.20
N GLY A 70 -22.96 -5.34 -5.97
CA GLY A 70 -23.88 -4.25 -5.65
C GLY A 70 -23.19 -2.92 -5.34
N MET A 71 -21.87 -2.85 -5.50
CA MET A 71 -21.08 -1.67 -5.15
C MET A 71 -20.48 -1.04 -6.40
N PRO A 72 -20.60 0.28 -6.58
CA PRO A 72 -19.86 0.98 -7.63
C PRO A 72 -18.35 0.96 -7.32
N ASP A 73 -17.54 1.05 -8.36
CA ASP A 73 -16.08 0.94 -8.29
C ASP A 73 -15.45 1.88 -7.25
N TYR A 74 -15.93 3.10 -7.16
CA TYR A 74 -15.38 4.06 -6.21
C TYR A 74 -15.64 3.66 -4.73
N GLU A 75 -16.78 3.04 -4.42
CA GLU A 75 -17.09 2.54 -3.07
C GLU A 75 -16.26 1.32 -2.72
N LEU A 76 -16.10 0.41 -3.69
CA LEU A 76 -15.21 -0.73 -3.52
C LEU A 76 -13.77 -0.28 -3.29
N PHE A 77 -13.35 0.76 -4.00
CA PHE A 77 -12.03 1.33 -3.86
C PHE A 77 -11.83 2.07 -2.53
N GLU A 78 -12.87 2.73 -1.99
CA GLU A 78 -12.86 3.29 -0.64
C GLU A 78 -12.54 2.22 0.42
N LEU A 79 -13.09 1.00 0.28
CA LEU A 79 -12.80 -0.11 1.18
C LEU A 79 -11.31 -0.50 1.17
N VAL A 80 -10.69 -0.47 0.01
CA VAL A 80 -9.23 -0.72 -0.12
C VAL A 80 -8.45 0.38 0.60
N LEU A 81 -8.80 1.64 0.37
CA LEU A 81 -8.09 2.79 0.94
C LEU A 81 -8.26 2.93 2.47
N PHE A 82 -9.30 2.36 3.06
CA PHE A 82 -9.51 2.43 4.51
C PHE A 82 -8.35 1.87 5.32
N ARG A 83 -7.57 0.96 4.76
CA ARG A 83 -6.41 0.38 5.43
C ARG A 83 -5.25 1.37 5.50
N SER A 84 -4.99 2.05 4.39
CA SER A 84 -3.89 3.00 4.26
C SER A 84 -4.20 4.36 4.89
N LEU A 85 -5.48 4.72 4.99
CA LEU A 85 -5.93 6.03 5.45
C LEU A 85 -6.95 5.89 6.61
N PRO A 86 -6.53 5.40 7.79
CA PRO A 86 -7.47 5.01 8.85
C PRO A 86 -8.20 6.17 9.51
N LYS A 87 -7.66 7.38 9.46
CA LYS A 87 -8.19 8.57 10.17
C LYS A 87 -8.76 9.64 9.23
N CYS A 88 -8.75 9.40 7.92
CA CYS A 88 -9.14 10.38 6.92
C CYS A 88 -10.45 10.00 6.24
N ASP A 89 -11.16 10.98 5.70
CA ASP A 89 -12.20 10.73 4.73
C ASP A 89 -11.53 10.31 3.41
N VAL A 90 -11.73 9.05 3.03
CA VAL A 90 -11.10 8.47 1.82
C VAL A 90 -11.86 8.79 0.54
N LYS A 91 -13.14 9.18 0.65
CA LYS A 91 -14.01 9.44 -0.50
C LYS A 91 -13.44 10.45 -1.50
N PRO A 92 -12.89 11.61 -1.07
CA PRO A 92 -12.27 12.54 -2.01
C PRO A 92 -11.01 11.99 -2.68
N VAL A 93 -10.26 11.12 -1.98
CA VAL A 93 -9.04 10.50 -2.53
C VAL A 93 -9.41 9.43 -3.55
N ALA A 94 -10.37 8.57 -3.23
CA ALA A 94 -10.86 7.53 -4.13
C ALA A 94 -11.39 8.13 -5.44
N ARG A 95 -12.20 9.18 -5.35
CA ARG A 95 -12.72 9.87 -6.54
C ARG A 95 -11.61 10.45 -7.40
N ARG A 96 -10.67 11.20 -6.81
CA ARG A 96 -9.53 11.77 -7.57
C ARG A 96 -8.71 10.71 -8.28
N LEU A 97 -8.47 9.56 -7.63
CA LEU A 97 -7.74 8.47 -8.25
C LEU A 97 -8.51 7.90 -9.46
N ILE A 98 -9.78 7.63 -9.30
CA ILE A 98 -10.61 7.11 -10.41
C ILE A 98 -10.75 8.15 -11.52
N ASP A 99 -10.96 9.42 -11.19
CA ASP A 99 -11.04 10.50 -12.19
C ASP A 99 -9.73 10.67 -12.96
N THR A 100 -8.59 10.43 -12.31
CA THR A 100 -7.26 10.55 -12.94
C THR A 100 -6.92 9.34 -13.81
N PHE A 101 -7.27 8.14 -13.39
CA PHE A 101 -6.86 6.88 -14.02
C PHE A 101 -8.01 6.10 -14.67
N LEU A 102 -9.21 6.68 -14.69
CA LEU A 102 -10.45 6.22 -15.31
C LEU A 102 -11.19 5.12 -14.53
N ASP A 103 -10.53 4.11 -14.06
CA ASP A 103 -11.13 2.98 -13.35
C ASP A 103 -10.17 2.39 -12.29
N ILE A 104 -10.64 1.40 -11.54
CA ILE A 104 -9.84 0.69 -10.53
C ILE A 104 -8.61 0.03 -11.16
N SER A 105 -8.75 -0.56 -12.34
CA SER A 105 -7.66 -1.24 -13.02
C SER A 105 -6.55 -0.25 -13.40
N GLY A 106 -6.93 0.90 -13.93
CA GLY A 106 -6.02 2.00 -14.24
C GLY A 106 -5.28 2.52 -13.01
N VAL A 107 -5.97 2.67 -11.87
CA VAL A 107 -5.34 3.08 -10.61
C VAL A 107 -4.33 2.04 -10.13
N ILE A 108 -4.71 0.75 -10.11
CA ILE A 108 -3.86 -0.33 -9.60
C ILE A 108 -2.61 -0.50 -10.47
N SER A 109 -2.76 -0.38 -11.80
CA SER A 109 -1.66 -0.55 -12.77
C SER A 109 -0.82 0.72 -12.96
N ALA A 110 -1.24 1.86 -12.39
CA ALA A 110 -0.51 3.12 -12.53
C ALA A 110 0.88 3.05 -11.89
N ARG A 111 1.84 3.74 -12.48
CA ARG A 111 3.19 3.82 -11.94
C ARG A 111 3.21 4.61 -10.62
N PRO A 112 4.08 4.22 -9.67
CA PRO A 112 4.20 4.92 -8.38
C PRO A 112 4.40 6.44 -8.52
N GLU A 113 5.17 6.88 -9.50
CA GLU A 113 5.45 8.30 -9.73
C GLU A 113 4.20 9.09 -10.18
N HIS A 114 3.27 8.43 -10.85
CA HIS A 114 2.00 9.04 -11.25
C HIS A 114 1.01 9.07 -10.09
N LEU A 115 0.96 8.00 -9.30
CA LEU A 115 0.15 7.93 -8.08
C LEU A 115 0.54 9.01 -7.08
N ALA A 116 1.86 9.24 -6.91
CA ALA A 116 2.39 10.26 -5.98
C ALA A 116 1.97 11.70 -6.33
N LYS A 117 1.57 11.96 -7.57
CA LYS A 117 1.08 13.29 -7.99
C LYS A 117 -0.36 13.57 -7.55
N VAL A 118 -1.11 12.54 -7.18
CA VAL A 118 -2.50 12.70 -6.75
C VAL A 118 -2.54 13.18 -5.31
N ARG A 119 -3.21 14.30 -5.08
CA ARG A 119 -3.33 14.89 -3.73
C ARG A 119 -4.00 13.92 -2.76
N GLY A 120 -3.34 13.65 -1.65
CA GLY A 120 -3.82 12.74 -0.59
C GLY A 120 -3.32 11.32 -0.74
N VAL A 121 -2.51 11.03 -1.75
CA VAL A 121 -1.85 9.74 -1.97
C VAL A 121 -0.43 9.82 -1.45
N GLY A 122 -0.17 9.11 -0.36
CA GLY A 122 1.18 8.97 0.23
C GLY A 122 1.76 7.59 -0.06
N ASP A 123 2.99 7.39 0.39
CA ASP A 123 3.76 6.15 0.14
C ASP A 123 3.04 4.89 0.62
N LEU A 124 2.31 4.97 1.73
CA LEU A 124 1.54 3.84 2.24
C LEU A 124 0.42 3.43 1.28
N VAL A 125 -0.32 4.39 0.73
CA VAL A 125 -1.36 4.14 -0.28
C VAL A 125 -0.75 3.51 -1.52
N ILE A 126 0.37 4.05 -2.00
CA ILE A 126 1.08 3.53 -3.18
C ILE A 126 1.52 2.09 -2.94
N THR A 127 2.10 1.81 -1.76
CA THR A 127 2.54 0.46 -1.40
C THR A 127 1.38 -0.52 -1.38
N ASP A 128 0.26 -0.18 -0.75
CA ASP A 128 -0.91 -1.05 -0.68
C ASP A 128 -1.51 -1.32 -2.07
N LEU A 129 -1.55 -0.32 -2.95
CA LEU A 129 -1.98 -0.49 -4.34
C LEU A 129 -1.05 -1.44 -5.12
N LYS A 130 0.26 -1.35 -4.91
CA LYS A 130 1.23 -2.25 -5.57
C LYS A 130 1.18 -3.68 -5.02
N ILE A 131 0.87 -3.86 -3.75
CA ILE A 131 0.60 -5.17 -3.16
C ILE A 131 -0.65 -5.78 -3.80
N LEU A 132 -1.71 -4.99 -3.98
CA LEU A 132 -2.93 -5.44 -4.63
C LEU A 132 -2.69 -5.83 -6.09
N GLU A 133 -1.92 -5.05 -6.84
CA GLU A 133 -1.51 -5.38 -8.21
C GLU A 133 -0.74 -6.70 -8.26
N ALA A 134 0.28 -6.84 -7.45
CA ALA A 134 1.08 -8.07 -7.39
C ALA A 134 0.24 -9.31 -7.04
N THR A 135 -0.72 -9.16 -6.14
CA THR A 135 -1.64 -10.22 -5.74
C THR A 135 -2.57 -10.61 -6.88
N SER A 136 -3.15 -9.61 -7.57
CA SER A 136 -4.05 -9.84 -8.72
C SER A 136 -3.34 -10.55 -9.87
N HIS A 137 -2.09 -10.20 -10.16
CA HIS A 137 -1.28 -10.87 -11.17
C HIS A 137 -1.00 -12.34 -10.81
N ARG A 138 -0.72 -12.64 -9.56
CA ARG A 138 -0.53 -14.03 -9.11
C ARG A 138 -1.81 -14.85 -9.23
N MET A 139 -2.95 -14.27 -8.86
CA MET A 139 -4.26 -14.91 -9.00
C MET A 139 -4.61 -15.17 -10.47
N ALA A 140 -4.35 -14.22 -11.35
CA ALA A 140 -4.58 -14.38 -12.78
C ALA A 140 -3.75 -15.52 -13.38
N ARG A 141 -2.47 -15.60 -13.03
CA ARG A 141 -1.59 -16.71 -13.47
C ARG A 141 -2.06 -18.08 -12.99
N ALA A 142 -2.51 -18.17 -11.75
CA ALA A 142 -2.99 -19.45 -11.20
C ALA A 142 -4.26 -19.98 -11.90
N ARG A 143 -5.05 -19.11 -12.52
CA ARG A 143 -6.28 -19.51 -13.27
C ARG A 143 -6.00 -19.98 -14.69
N VAL A 144 -4.83 -19.68 -15.25
CA VAL A 144 -4.45 -20.04 -16.62
C VAL A 144 -3.74 -21.40 -16.68
N MET A 145 -3.30 -21.90 -15.54
CA MET A 145 -2.71 -23.25 -15.40
C MET A 145 -3.79 -24.30 -15.11
#